data_1680303451c4f57e51a7e92ada12de99
#
_entry.id   1680303451c4f57e51a7e92ada12de99
#
_cell.length_a   1.000
_cell.length_b   1.000
_cell.length_c   1.000
_cell.angle_alpha   90.00
_cell.angle_beta   90.00
_cell.angle_gamma   90.00
#
_symmetry.space_group_name_H-M   'P 1'
#
loop_
_entity.id
_entity.type
_entity.pdbx_description
1 polymer ?
#
loop_
_entity_poly.entity_id
_entity_poly.type
_entity_poly.pdbx_seq_one_letter_code
_entity_poly.pdbx_strand_id
1 'polypeptide(L)'
;IQTALDHIDLDVQPGQFIAILGHNGSGKSTLAKHINALLAPTEGSLWVDGKDVTQEENILPVRKTAGMVFQNPDNQIIASVVEEDVGFGPENIGVPTDEIWQRVEESLKSVGMLQYRHHSPNKLSGGQKQRVAIAGVMAMEPKCIVLDEPTAMLDPNGRKEVLHAAHELNRKKGVTILLITHYMEEVVDADYVYVMDKGHVVMQGTPGEIFSQVDAMKALGLDVPQATELCYRLRACGCQVPLGILDAEECVGILEKLLEAERCPS
;
A
#
# COMPACT_ATOMS: atom_id res chain seq x y z
N ILE A 1 -19.74 1.49 23.20
CA ILE A 1 -18.82 2.15 22.27
C ILE A 1 -17.74 1.13 22.00
N GLN A 2 -17.49 0.80 20.75
CA GLN A 2 -16.39 -0.08 20.36
C GLN A 2 -15.22 0.79 19.93
N THR A 3 -14.08 0.66 20.59
CA THR A 3 -12.83 1.33 20.19
C THR A 3 -12.29 0.67 18.92
N ALA A 4 -12.08 1.46 17.88
CA ALA A 4 -11.59 0.97 16.59
C ALA A 4 -10.07 1.02 16.48
N LEU A 5 -9.46 2.03 17.10
CA LEU A 5 -8.01 2.23 17.22
C LEU A 5 -7.69 2.57 18.66
N ASP A 6 -6.65 2.01 19.22
CA ASP A 6 -6.26 2.22 20.60
C ASP A 6 -4.73 2.30 20.73
N HIS A 7 -4.23 3.45 21.21
CA HIS A 7 -2.81 3.74 21.41
C HIS A 7 -1.96 3.41 20.17
N ILE A 8 -2.29 4.05 19.03
CA ILE A 8 -1.52 3.92 17.79
C ILE A 8 -0.44 5.00 17.75
N ASP A 9 0.81 4.57 17.72
CA ASP A 9 1.96 5.40 17.41
C ASP A 9 2.51 5.00 16.04
N LEU A 10 2.55 5.95 15.10
CA LEU A 10 2.99 5.72 13.72
C LEU A 10 3.80 6.92 13.24
N ASP A 11 5.00 6.66 12.76
CA ASP A 11 5.86 7.66 12.14
C ASP A 11 6.19 7.26 10.70
N VAL A 12 5.99 8.19 9.76
CA VAL A 12 6.20 7.96 8.33
C VAL A 12 7.02 9.10 7.76
N GLN A 13 8.17 8.75 7.19
CA GLN A 13 9.05 9.74 6.59
C GLN A 13 8.72 9.98 5.12
N PRO A 14 8.97 11.18 4.59
CA PRO A 14 8.74 11.48 3.17
C PRO A 14 9.48 10.51 2.25
N GLY A 15 8.77 10.03 1.22
CA GLY A 15 9.32 9.11 0.21
C GLY A 15 9.39 7.65 0.61
N GLN A 16 9.00 7.27 1.84
CA GLN A 16 8.94 5.87 2.25
C GLN A 16 7.77 5.12 1.59
N PHE A 17 7.97 3.83 1.36
CA PHE A 17 6.93 2.86 1.07
C PHE A 17 6.62 2.05 2.33
N ILE A 18 5.52 2.40 3.00
CA ILE A 18 5.10 1.78 4.27
C ILE A 18 3.99 0.78 4.00
N ALA A 19 4.07 -0.40 4.61
CA ALA A 19 2.98 -1.37 4.61
C ALA A 19 2.30 -1.44 5.98
N ILE A 20 0.97 -1.52 5.97
CA ILE A 20 0.14 -1.75 7.14
C ILE A 20 -0.56 -3.09 6.96
N LEU A 21 -0.08 -4.10 7.68
CA LEU A 21 -0.61 -5.46 7.69
C LEU A 21 -1.61 -5.69 8.80
N GLY A 22 -2.50 -6.65 8.62
CA GLY A 22 -3.42 -7.14 9.65
C GLY A 22 -4.61 -7.86 9.04
N HIS A 23 -5.29 -8.67 9.81
CA HIS A 23 -6.51 -9.35 9.35
C HIS A 23 -7.69 -8.36 9.21
N ASN A 24 -8.77 -8.83 8.61
CA ASN A 24 -10.00 -8.01 8.47
C ASN A 24 -10.55 -7.64 9.86
N GLY A 25 -10.88 -6.34 10.01
CA GLY A 25 -11.38 -5.81 11.28
C GLY A 25 -10.29 -5.38 12.28
N SER A 26 -8.99 -5.45 11.94
CA SER A 26 -7.91 -5.01 12.82
C SER A 26 -7.77 -3.48 12.96
N GLY A 27 -8.54 -2.67 12.20
CA GLY A 27 -8.54 -1.20 12.29
C GLY A 27 -7.82 -0.49 11.14
N LYS A 28 -7.19 -1.17 10.19
CA LYS A 28 -6.38 -0.59 9.10
C LYS A 28 -7.10 0.48 8.28
N SER A 29 -8.29 0.17 7.76
CA SER A 29 -9.09 1.14 6.98
C SER A 29 -9.58 2.31 7.82
N THR A 30 -9.77 2.12 9.13
CA THR A 30 -10.07 3.20 10.06
C THR A 30 -8.85 4.13 10.19
N LEU A 31 -7.65 3.57 10.35
CA LEU A 31 -6.40 4.33 10.39
C LEU A 31 -6.18 5.12 9.08
N ALA A 32 -6.38 4.49 7.91
CA ALA A 32 -6.32 5.14 6.60
C ALA A 32 -7.21 6.40 6.54
N LYS A 33 -8.45 6.27 7.01
CA LYS A 33 -9.42 7.38 7.01
C LYS A 33 -9.03 8.52 7.95
N HIS A 34 -8.30 8.24 9.02
CA HIS A 34 -7.75 9.30 9.89
C HIS A 34 -6.61 10.04 9.18
N ILE A 35 -5.70 9.33 8.50
CA ILE A 35 -4.57 9.92 7.77
C ILE A 35 -5.05 10.89 6.67
N ASN A 36 -6.15 10.57 6.00
CA ASN A 36 -6.76 11.44 4.97
C ASN A 36 -7.78 12.46 5.56
N ALA A 37 -7.88 12.59 6.89
CA ALA A 37 -8.87 13.45 7.56
C ALA A 37 -10.33 13.18 7.12
N LEU A 38 -10.68 11.95 6.78
CA LEU A 38 -12.07 11.50 6.62
C LEU A 38 -12.73 11.20 7.97
N LEU A 39 -11.92 10.83 8.95
CA LEU A 39 -12.31 10.66 10.35
C LEU A 39 -11.37 11.50 11.23
N ALA A 40 -11.91 12.16 12.25
CA ALA A 40 -11.12 12.80 13.28
C ALA A 40 -10.84 11.81 14.43
N PRO A 41 -9.64 11.80 15.03
CA PRO A 41 -9.38 11.02 16.23
C PRO A 41 -10.25 11.50 17.39
N THR A 42 -10.74 10.56 18.21
CA THR A 42 -11.51 10.88 19.41
C THR A 42 -10.62 11.42 20.50
N GLU A 43 -9.40 10.87 20.62
CA GLU A 43 -8.36 11.26 21.56
C GLU A 43 -6.99 11.15 20.86
N GLY A 44 -5.98 11.80 21.41
CA GLY A 44 -4.64 11.83 20.84
C GLY A 44 -4.45 12.92 19.78
N SER A 45 -3.37 12.83 19.03
CA SER A 45 -3.01 13.81 17.99
C SER A 45 -2.52 13.09 16.73
N LEU A 46 -2.90 13.62 15.56
CA LEU A 46 -2.42 13.15 14.27
C LEU A 46 -2.02 14.34 13.42
N TRP A 47 -0.81 14.29 12.89
CA TRP A 47 -0.23 15.33 12.05
C TRP A 47 0.11 14.77 10.68
N VAL A 48 -0.28 15.48 9.64
CA VAL A 48 0.04 15.16 8.26
C VAL A 48 0.73 16.36 7.63
N ASP A 49 1.98 16.20 7.24
CA ASP A 49 2.82 17.28 6.70
C ASP A 49 2.80 18.54 7.61
N GLY A 50 2.93 18.33 8.93
CA GLY A 50 2.93 19.40 9.92
C GLY A 50 1.56 20.02 10.21
N LYS A 51 0.46 19.46 9.70
CA LYS A 51 -0.91 19.93 9.91
C LYS A 51 -1.68 19.00 10.81
N ASP A 52 -2.24 19.54 11.89
CA ASP A 52 -3.12 18.81 12.80
C ASP A 52 -4.45 18.50 12.08
N VAL A 53 -4.79 17.21 11.97
CA VAL A 53 -6.01 16.75 11.28
C VAL A 53 -7.30 17.08 12.03
N THR A 54 -7.21 17.47 13.31
CA THR A 54 -8.38 17.84 14.13
C THR A 54 -8.88 19.26 13.86
N GLN A 55 -8.06 20.10 13.23
CA GLN A 55 -8.40 21.49 12.92
C GLN A 55 -9.16 21.54 11.60
N GLU A 56 -10.35 22.17 11.59
CA GLU A 56 -11.24 22.23 10.44
C GLU A 56 -10.57 22.89 9.21
N GLU A 57 -9.78 23.94 9.42
CA GLU A 57 -9.01 24.62 8.37
C GLU A 57 -7.95 23.73 7.71
N ASN A 58 -7.51 22.67 8.37
CA ASN A 58 -6.50 21.74 7.84
C ASN A 58 -7.10 20.58 7.04
N ILE A 59 -8.39 20.32 7.12
CA ILE A 59 -9.02 19.18 6.45
C ILE A 59 -8.74 19.17 4.94
N LEU A 60 -8.99 20.27 4.23
CA LEU A 60 -8.74 20.35 2.79
C LEU A 60 -7.23 20.30 2.46
N PRO A 61 -6.35 21.05 3.15
CA PRO A 61 -4.90 20.91 3.00
C PRO A 61 -4.38 19.49 3.24
N VAL A 62 -4.88 18.77 4.25
CA VAL A 62 -4.51 17.37 4.53
C VAL A 62 -4.95 16.46 3.37
N ARG A 63 -6.18 16.57 2.89
CA ARG A 63 -6.69 15.77 1.76
C ARG A 63 -5.94 16.03 0.46
N LYS A 64 -5.44 17.25 0.24
CA LYS A 64 -4.54 17.56 -0.88
C LYS A 64 -3.17 16.91 -0.72
N THR A 65 -2.67 16.81 0.52
CA THR A 65 -1.36 16.26 0.84
C THR A 65 -1.37 14.74 0.85
N ALA A 66 -2.37 14.12 1.47
CA ALA A 66 -2.52 12.67 1.61
C ALA A 66 -3.77 12.21 0.84
N GLY A 67 -3.59 11.84 -0.42
CA GLY A 67 -4.65 11.29 -1.26
C GLY A 67 -5.00 9.87 -0.84
N MET A 68 -6.25 9.44 -1.05
CA MET A 68 -6.71 8.10 -0.68
C MET A 68 -7.31 7.37 -1.88
N VAL A 69 -6.91 6.11 -2.05
CA VAL A 69 -7.47 5.17 -3.02
C VAL A 69 -8.17 4.07 -2.24
N PHE A 70 -9.46 3.85 -2.55
CA PHE A 70 -10.30 2.89 -1.84
C PHE A 70 -10.19 1.48 -2.45
N GLN A 71 -10.58 0.49 -1.66
CA GLN A 71 -10.58 -0.92 -2.02
C GLN A 71 -11.36 -1.22 -3.31
N ASN A 72 -12.54 -0.61 -3.47
CA ASN A 72 -13.38 -0.79 -4.64
C ASN A 72 -13.34 0.46 -5.53
N PRO A 73 -12.71 0.40 -6.73
CA PRO A 73 -12.63 1.53 -7.63
C PRO A 73 -13.99 1.99 -8.16
N ASP A 74 -15.00 1.11 -8.22
CA ASP A 74 -16.35 1.50 -8.66
C ASP A 74 -17.05 2.48 -7.68
N ASN A 75 -16.60 2.53 -6.43
CA ASN A 75 -17.08 3.51 -5.45
C ASN A 75 -16.35 4.85 -5.54
N GLN A 76 -15.26 4.93 -6.29
CA GLN A 76 -14.41 6.11 -6.42
C GLN A 76 -14.58 6.78 -7.78
N ILE A 77 -14.68 6.00 -8.86
CA ILE A 77 -14.84 6.48 -10.23
C ILE A 77 -16.29 6.95 -10.44
N ILE A 78 -16.46 8.21 -10.82
CA ILE A 78 -17.77 8.87 -10.94
C ILE A 78 -18.09 9.36 -12.35
N ALA A 79 -17.07 9.67 -13.18
CA ALA A 79 -17.27 10.19 -14.52
C ALA A 79 -17.52 9.10 -15.56
N SER A 80 -18.08 9.48 -16.70
CA SER A 80 -18.36 8.58 -17.82
C SER A 80 -17.15 8.36 -18.73
N VAL A 81 -16.13 9.21 -18.62
CA VAL A 81 -14.88 9.18 -19.40
C VAL A 81 -13.69 9.22 -18.45
N VAL A 82 -12.67 8.41 -18.71
CA VAL A 82 -11.48 8.27 -17.85
C VAL A 82 -10.78 9.60 -17.59
N GLU A 83 -10.54 10.41 -18.63
CA GLU A 83 -9.84 11.70 -18.45
C GLU A 83 -10.64 12.71 -17.62
N GLU A 84 -11.97 12.68 -17.70
CA GLU A 84 -12.84 13.54 -16.89
C GLU A 84 -12.79 13.10 -15.42
N ASP A 85 -12.74 11.81 -15.16
CA ASP A 85 -12.64 11.26 -13.80
C ASP A 85 -11.31 11.64 -13.15
N VAL A 86 -10.20 11.50 -13.88
CA VAL A 86 -8.87 11.89 -13.41
C VAL A 86 -8.76 13.41 -13.21
N GLY A 87 -9.43 14.21 -14.04
CA GLY A 87 -9.48 15.67 -13.93
C GLY A 87 -10.32 16.20 -12.78
N PHE A 88 -11.25 15.40 -12.26
CA PHE A 88 -12.19 15.81 -11.22
C PHE A 88 -11.51 16.28 -9.92
N GLY A 89 -10.47 15.57 -9.48
CA GLY A 89 -9.70 15.95 -8.28
C GLY A 89 -9.03 17.32 -8.40
N PRO A 90 -8.19 17.56 -9.42
CA PRO A 90 -7.59 18.86 -9.70
C PRO A 90 -8.60 20.00 -9.83
N GLU A 91 -9.71 19.78 -10.51
CA GLU A 91 -10.77 20.76 -10.66
C GLU A 91 -11.33 21.21 -9.30
N ASN A 92 -11.65 20.26 -8.43
CA ASN A 92 -12.19 20.53 -7.09
C ASN A 92 -11.21 21.26 -6.16
N ILE A 93 -9.92 21.14 -6.41
CA ILE A 93 -8.90 21.87 -5.63
C ILE A 93 -8.49 23.20 -6.26
N GLY A 94 -9.14 23.60 -7.38
CA GLY A 94 -8.98 24.90 -8.02
C GLY A 94 -7.76 25.02 -8.92
N VAL A 95 -7.28 23.93 -9.52
CA VAL A 95 -6.21 23.95 -10.53
C VAL A 95 -6.74 24.61 -11.82
N PRO A 96 -5.98 25.49 -12.48
CA PRO A 96 -6.38 26.09 -13.76
C PRO A 96 -6.62 25.02 -14.85
N THR A 97 -7.63 25.23 -15.69
CA THR A 97 -8.08 24.25 -16.70
C THR A 97 -6.95 23.76 -17.62
N ASP A 98 -6.08 24.65 -18.08
CA ASP A 98 -4.96 24.28 -18.96
C ASP A 98 -3.97 23.33 -18.26
N GLU A 99 -3.74 23.53 -16.96
CA GLU A 99 -2.88 22.72 -16.13
C GLU A 99 -3.54 21.37 -15.79
N ILE A 100 -4.88 21.33 -15.61
CA ILE A 100 -5.61 20.08 -15.34
C ILE A 100 -5.31 19.04 -16.43
N TRP A 101 -5.44 19.40 -17.69
CA TRP A 101 -5.24 18.44 -18.79
C TRP A 101 -3.81 17.93 -18.89
N GLN A 102 -2.83 18.75 -18.57
CA GLN A 102 -1.43 18.31 -18.47
C GLN A 102 -1.25 17.31 -17.33
N ARG A 103 -1.78 17.60 -16.14
CA ARG A 103 -1.72 16.70 -14.97
C ARG A 103 -2.44 15.38 -15.23
N VAL A 104 -3.60 15.41 -15.90
CA VAL A 104 -4.35 14.21 -16.33
C VAL A 104 -3.51 13.33 -17.24
N GLU A 105 -2.88 13.90 -18.27
CA GLU A 105 -2.05 13.14 -19.20
C GLU A 105 -0.84 12.52 -18.51
N GLU A 106 -0.11 13.28 -17.70
CA GLU A 106 1.05 12.83 -16.95
C GLU A 106 0.70 11.73 -15.92
N SER A 107 -0.45 11.87 -15.24
CA SER A 107 -0.93 10.91 -14.27
C SER A 107 -1.35 9.60 -14.93
N LEU A 108 -2.13 9.65 -16.02
CA LEU A 108 -2.51 8.46 -16.79
C LEU A 108 -1.27 7.77 -17.39
N LYS A 109 -0.29 8.52 -17.86
CA LYS A 109 0.98 7.97 -18.37
C LYS A 109 1.74 7.24 -17.27
N SER A 110 1.81 7.81 -16.06
CA SER A 110 2.57 7.23 -14.94
C SER A 110 2.04 5.87 -14.47
N VAL A 111 0.75 5.60 -14.68
CA VAL A 111 0.12 4.31 -14.34
C VAL A 111 -0.18 3.43 -15.57
N GLY A 112 0.35 3.80 -16.75
CA GLY A 112 0.18 3.03 -17.99
C GLY A 112 -1.25 3.00 -18.53
N MET A 113 -2.05 4.07 -18.31
CA MET A 113 -3.45 4.15 -18.69
C MET A 113 -3.75 5.20 -19.76
N LEU A 114 -2.74 5.88 -20.32
CA LEU A 114 -2.93 6.99 -21.27
C LEU A 114 -3.76 6.59 -22.52
N GLN A 115 -3.57 5.37 -23.04
CA GLN A 115 -4.31 4.87 -24.20
C GLN A 115 -5.82 4.71 -23.94
N TYR A 116 -6.22 4.69 -22.67
CA TYR A 116 -7.64 4.56 -22.27
C TYR A 116 -8.28 5.90 -21.90
N ARG A 117 -7.61 7.04 -22.09
CA ARG A 117 -8.06 8.36 -21.62
C ARG A 117 -9.48 8.72 -22.07
N HIS A 118 -9.86 8.34 -23.30
CA HIS A 118 -11.19 8.63 -23.86
C HIS A 118 -12.18 7.45 -23.74
N HIS A 119 -11.82 6.41 -22.98
CA HIS A 119 -12.69 5.25 -22.78
C HIS A 119 -13.67 5.50 -21.63
N SER A 120 -14.79 4.76 -21.67
CA SER A 120 -15.67 4.68 -20.50
C SER A 120 -15.05 3.75 -19.46
N PRO A 121 -14.99 4.16 -18.17
CA PRO A 121 -14.53 3.31 -17.09
C PRO A 121 -15.24 1.95 -17.00
N ASN A 122 -16.51 1.89 -17.40
CA ASN A 122 -17.29 0.65 -17.41
C ASN A 122 -16.76 -0.44 -18.36
N LYS A 123 -15.89 -0.07 -19.31
CA LYS A 123 -15.25 -1.01 -20.24
C LYS A 123 -13.87 -1.47 -19.77
N LEU A 124 -13.42 -1.03 -18.61
CA LEU A 124 -12.11 -1.35 -18.05
C LEU A 124 -12.19 -2.55 -17.12
N SER A 125 -11.11 -3.34 -17.05
CA SER A 125 -10.93 -4.37 -16.02
C SER A 125 -10.79 -3.74 -14.62
N GLY A 126 -10.97 -4.54 -13.57
CA GLY A 126 -10.81 -4.07 -12.19
C GLY A 126 -9.43 -3.44 -11.94
N GLY A 127 -8.35 -4.07 -12.41
CA GLY A 127 -6.98 -3.53 -12.28
C GLY A 127 -6.78 -2.24 -13.08
N GLN A 128 -7.40 -2.11 -14.26
CA GLN A 128 -7.38 -0.87 -15.03
C GLN A 128 -8.14 0.25 -14.30
N LYS A 129 -9.33 -0.04 -13.76
CA LYS A 129 -10.09 0.93 -12.94
C LYS A 129 -9.29 1.38 -11.72
N GLN A 130 -8.63 0.46 -11.03
CA GLN A 130 -7.81 0.80 -9.87
C GLN A 130 -6.64 1.72 -10.25
N ARG A 131 -5.98 1.47 -11.38
CA ARG A 131 -4.94 2.39 -11.88
C ARG A 131 -5.49 3.75 -12.31
N VAL A 132 -6.70 3.82 -12.84
CA VAL A 132 -7.39 5.10 -13.11
C VAL A 132 -7.67 5.84 -11.79
N ALA A 133 -8.15 5.15 -10.77
CA ALA A 133 -8.36 5.75 -9.44
C ALA A 133 -7.06 6.29 -8.83
N ILE A 134 -5.93 5.55 -8.98
CA ILE A 134 -4.61 6.04 -8.59
C ILE A 134 -4.22 7.29 -9.41
N ALA A 135 -4.45 7.30 -10.72
CA ALA A 135 -4.17 8.46 -11.56
C ALA A 135 -4.98 9.70 -11.13
N GLY A 136 -6.25 9.52 -10.76
CA GLY A 136 -7.10 10.60 -10.25
C GLY A 136 -6.55 11.24 -8.97
N VAL A 137 -6.02 10.40 -8.07
CA VAL A 137 -5.34 10.90 -6.86
C VAL A 137 -4.02 11.58 -7.23
N MET A 138 -3.23 11.00 -8.13
CA MET A 138 -1.94 11.55 -8.57
C MET A 138 -2.07 12.91 -9.27
N ALA A 139 -3.15 13.15 -10.00
CA ALA A 139 -3.40 14.41 -10.68
C ALA A 139 -3.54 15.61 -9.71
N MET A 140 -3.84 15.34 -8.44
CA MET A 140 -3.81 16.34 -7.38
C MET A 140 -2.40 16.66 -6.86
N GLU A 141 -1.36 15.93 -7.32
CA GLU A 141 0.04 16.04 -6.89
C GLU A 141 0.23 15.89 -5.36
N PRO A 142 -0.28 14.81 -4.76
CA PRO A 142 -0.16 14.60 -3.32
C PRO A 142 1.28 14.25 -2.95
N LYS A 143 1.69 14.55 -1.70
CA LYS A 143 2.96 14.09 -1.14
C LYS A 143 2.90 12.63 -0.65
N CYS A 144 1.70 12.16 -0.33
CA CYS A 144 1.44 10.82 0.17
C CYS A 144 0.18 10.24 -0.49
N ILE A 145 0.20 8.94 -0.75
CA ILE A 145 -0.98 8.18 -1.20
C ILE A 145 -1.22 7.03 -0.23
N VAL A 146 -2.43 6.99 0.31
CA VAL A 146 -2.93 5.88 1.12
C VAL A 146 -3.72 4.94 0.21
N LEU A 147 -3.26 3.71 0.08
CA LEU A 147 -3.87 2.65 -0.73
C LEU A 147 -4.57 1.66 0.22
N ASP A 148 -5.89 1.75 0.34
CA ASP A 148 -6.67 0.89 1.23
C ASP A 148 -7.10 -0.39 0.51
N GLU A 149 -6.36 -1.48 0.69
CA GLU A 149 -6.54 -2.79 0.06
C GLU A 149 -6.75 -2.71 -1.48
N PRO A 150 -5.86 -2.02 -2.22
CA PRO A 150 -6.09 -1.68 -3.62
C PRO A 150 -6.14 -2.89 -4.56
N THR A 151 -5.74 -4.06 -4.08
CA THR A 151 -5.58 -5.30 -4.86
C THR A 151 -6.58 -6.39 -4.49
N ALA A 152 -7.38 -6.18 -3.43
CA ALA A 152 -8.23 -7.23 -2.85
C ALA A 152 -9.26 -7.82 -3.83
N MET A 153 -9.71 -7.03 -4.81
CA MET A 153 -10.74 -7.42 -5.80
C MET A 153 -10.15 -7.76 -7.18
N LEU A 154 -8.81 -7.92 -7.27
CA LEU A 154 -8.11 -8.08 -8.54
C LEU A 154 -7.61 -9.50 -8.75
N ASP A 155 -7.53 -9.91 -10.01
CA ASP A 155 -6.82 -11.09 -10.45
C ASP A 155 -5.29 -10.94 -10.24
N PRO A 156 -4.50 -12.00 -10.30
CA PRO A 156 -3.05 -11.92 -10.02
C PRO A 156 -2.29 -10.95 -10.93
N ASN A 157 -2.70 -10.79 -12.19
CA ASN A 157 -2.05 -9.86 -13.12
C ASN A 157 -2.39 -8.41 -12.75
N GLY A 158 -3.66 -8.12 -12.48
CA GLY A 158 -4.12 -6.80 -12.03
C GLY A 158 -3.44 -6.37 -10.74
N ARG A 159 -3.21 -7.29 -9.78
CA ARG A 159 -2.45 -7.01 -8.55
C ARG A 159 -1.03 -6.55 -8.86
N LYS A 160 -0.31 -7.31 -9.70
CA LYS A 160 1.08 -6.96 -10.09
C LYS A 160 1.14 -5.60 -10.77
N GLU A 161 0.20 -5.29 -11.66
CA GLU A 161 0.15 -4.00 -12.36
C GLU A 161 -0.10 -2.82 -11.41
N VAL A 162 -1.00 -2.98 -10.44
CA VAL A 162 -1.30 -1.93 -9.44
C VAL A 162 -0.12 -1.72 -8.49
N LEU A 163 0.48 -2.79 -7.97
CA LEU A 163 1.66 -2.69 -7.10
C LEU A 163 2.86 -2.09 -7.85
N HIS A 164 3.09 -2.53 -9.09
CA HIS A 164 4.14 -1.96 -9.93
C HIS A 164 3.93 -0.44 -10.11
N ALA A 165 2.71 0.01 -10.40
CA ALA A 165 2.41 1.43 -10.50
C ALA A 165 2.69 2.19 -9.19
N ALA A 166 2.31 1.63 -8.03
CA ALA A 166 2.59 2.23 -6.73
C ALA A 166 4.10 2.35 -6.45
N HIS A 167 4.88 1.28 -6.73
CA HIS A 167 6.34 1.31 -6.59
C HIS A 167 7.01 2.32 -7.56
N GLU A 168 6.53 2.41 -8.80
CA GLU A 168 7.03 3.39 -9.76
C GLU A 168 6.79 4.83 -9.29
N LEU A 169 5.61 5.11 -8.74
CA LEU A 169 5.29 6.42 -8.17
C LEU A 169 6.19 6.76 -6.98
N ASN A 170 6.42 5.80 -6.09
CA ASN A 170 7.32 5.98 -4.97
C ASN A 170 8.76 6.22 -5.44
N ARG A 171 9.33 5.29 -6.22
CA ARG A 171 10.74 5.30 -6.63
C ARG A 171 11.10 6.44 -7.59
N LYS A 172 10.21 6.76 -8.57
CA LYS A 172 10.50 7.77 -9.60
C LYS A 172 10.04 9.17 -9.23
N LYS A 173 8.94 9.30 -8.48
CA LYS A 173 8.38 10.59 -8.12
C LYS A 173 8.59 10.97 -6.65
N GLY A 174 9.12 10.08 -5.83
CA GLY A 174 9.38 10.31 -4.41
C GLY A 174 8.09 10.44 -3.58
N VAL A 175 6.96 9.95 -4.10
CA VAL A 175 5.67 9.99 -3.38
C VAL A 175 5.71 8.97 -2.24
N THR A 176 5.32 9.39 -1.04
CA THR A 176 5.15 8.48 0.10
C THR A 176 3.96 7.56 -0.15
N ILE A 177 4.13 6.26 0.04
CA ILE A 177 3.04 5.28 -0.12
C ILE A 177 2.76 4.63 1.23
N LEU A 178 1.49 4.61 1.62
CA LEU A 178 0.98 3.75 2.69
C LEU A 178 0.08 2.68 2.07
N LEU A 179 0.59 1.48 1.97
CA LEU A 179 -0.13 0.33 1.44
C LEU A 179 -0.78 -0.45 2.57
N ILE A 180 -2.10 -0.47 2.62
CA ILE A 180 -2.87 -1.31 3.51
C ILE A 180 -3.21 -2.59 2.76
N THR A 181 -2.84 -3.73 3.32
CA THR A 181 -3.09 -5.04 2.71
C THR A 181 -3.17 -6.15 3.76
N HIS A 182 -3.68 -7.29 3.35
CA HIS A 182 -3.59 -8.55 4.08
C HIS A 182 -2.81 -9.62 3.31
N TYR A 183 -2.17 -9.26 2.19
CA TYR A 183 -1.33 -10.14 1.38
C TYR A 183 0.15 -9.92 1.72
N MET A 184 0.82 -10.96 2.17
CA MET A 184 2.22 -10.88 2.63
C MET A 184 3.17 -10.59 1.48
N GLU A 185 2.90 -11.13 0.29
CA GLU A 185 3.71 -10.93 -0.91
C GLU A 185 3.75 -9.47 -1.40
N GLU A 186 2.75 -8.66 -1.02
CA GLU A 186 2.70 -7.24 -1.39
C GLU A 186 3.60 -6.35 -0.54
N VAL A 187 4.11 -6.90 0.55
CA VAL A 187 4.82 -6.16 1.62
C VAL A 187 6.32 -6.38 1.57
N VAL A 188 6.79 -7.39 0.83
CA VAL A 188 8.21 -7.78 0.80
C VAL A 188 9.16 -6.67 0.34
N ASP A 189 8.68 -5.77 -0.51
CA ASP A 189 9.43 -4.63 -1.06
C ASP A 189 9.17 -3.32 -0.29
N ALA A 190 8.47 -3.33 0.84
CA ALA A 190 8.25 -2.14 1.66
C ALA A 190 9.51 -1.75 2.44
N ASP A 191 9.67 -0.46 2.71
CA ASP A 191 10.76 0.03 3.58
C ASP A 191 10.51 -0.32 5.05
N TYR A 192 9.23 -0.29 5.47
CA TYR A 192 8.83 -0.54 6.84
C TYR A 192 7.40 -1.10 6.91
N VAL A 193 7.13 -1.90 7.93
CA VAL A 193 5.86 -2.60 8.13
C VAL A 193 5.34 -2.34 9.53
N TYR A 194 4.06 -2.01 9.61
CA TYR A 194 3.27 -2.00 10.83
C TYR A 194 2.26 -3.14 10.80
N VAL A 195 2.25 -3.99 11.79
CA VAL A 195 1.27 -5.08 11.93
C VAL A 195 0.22 -4.70 12.95
N MET A 196 -1.04 -4.71 12.52
CA MET A 196 -2.18 -4.32 13.36
C MET A 196 -3.03 -5.53 13.75
N ASP A 197 -3.38 -5.60 15.03
CA ASP A 197 -4.41 -6.50 15.56
C ASP A 197 -5.32 -5.76 16.56
N LYS A 198 -6.62 -5.93 16.43
CA LYS A 198 -7.66 -5.39 17.33
C LYS A 198 -7.48 -3.90 17.69
N GLY A 199 -7.11 -3.09 16.72
CA GLY A 199 -6.95 -1.65 16.89
C GLY A 199 -5.59 -1.19 17.43
N HIS A 200 -4.63 -2.10 17.63
CA HIS A 200 -3.28 -1.79 18.11
C HIS A 200 -2.23 -2.10 17.04
N VAL A 201 -1.10 -1.41 17.06
CA VAL A 201 0.13 -1.84 16.40
C VAL A 201 0.82 -2.83 17.33
N VAL A 202 0.90 -4.09 16.91
CA VAL A 202 1.44 -5.19 17.74
C VAL A 202 2.87 -5.58 17.35
N MET A 203 3.29 -5.28 16.10
CA MET A 203 4.66 -5.45 15.62
C MET A 203 4.98 -4.34 14.64
N GLN A 204 6.26 -3.97 14.56
CA GLN A 204 6.76 -3.02 13.58
C GLN A 204 8.23 -3.28 13.28
N GLY A 205 8.66 -3.01 12.06
CA GLY A 205 10.04 -3.23 11.61
C GLY A 205 10.15 -3.33 10.10
N THR A 206 11.32 -3.70 9.60
CA THR A 206 11.52 -4.05 8.20
C THR A 206 10.78 -5.36 7.85
N PRO A 207 10.43 -5.61 6.58
CA PRO A 207 9.82 -6.87 6.16
C PRO A 207 10.59 -8.10 6.67
N GLY A 208 11.93 -8.11 6.57
CA GLY A 208 12.77 -9.21 7.04
C GLY A 208 12.65 -9.45 8.55
N GLU A 209 12.59 -8.38 9.37
CA GLU A 209 12.42 -8.47 10.82
C GLU A 209 11.03 -9.00 11.20
N ILE A 210 9.99 -8.55 10.51
CA ILE A 210 8.61 -9.00 10.75
C ILE A 210 8.43 -10.46 10.36
N PHE A 211 8.80 -10.83 9.14
CA PHE A 211 8.58 -12.18 8.64
C PHE A 211 9.56 -13.22 9.20
N SER A 212 10.67 -12.80 9.82
CA SER A 212 11.52 -13.73 10.62
C SER A 212 10.80 -14.27 11.86
N GLN A 213 9.75 -13.60 12.34
CA GLN A 213 8.98 -13.95 13.53
C GLN A 213 7.74 -14.80 13.14
N VAL A 214 7.97 -15.93 12.44
CA VAL A 214 6.91 -16.77 11.83
C VAL A 214 5.85 -17.18 12.84
N ASP A 215 6.26 -17.62 14.05
CA ASP A 215 5.31 -18.08 15.07
C ASP A 215 4.42 -16.94 15.58
N ALA A 216 4.98 -15.74 15.75
CA ALA A 216 4.22 -14.55 16.15
C ALA A 216 3.21 -14.15 15.07
N MET A 217 3.60 -14.15 13.79
CA MET A 217 2.70 -13.86 12.67
C MET A 217 1.54 -14.87 12.63
N LYS A 218 1.83 -16.18 12.76
CA LYS A 218 0.81 -17.23 12.79
C LYS A 218 -0.12 -17.12 14.00
N ALA A 219 0.39 -16.71 15.16
CA ALA A 219 -0.43 -16.47 16.36
C ALA A 219 -1.43 -15.32 16.16
N LEU A 220 -1.09 -14.35 15.30
CA LEU A 220 -1.97 -13.25 14.89
C LEU A 220 -2.95 -13.66 13.77
N GLY A 221 -2.93 -14.91 13.28
CA GLY A 221 -3.74 -15.36 12.14
C GLY A 221 -3.26 -14.82 10.80
N LEU A 222 -2.01 -14.39 10.72
CA LEU A 222 -1.36 -13.91 9.49
C LEU A 222 -0.39 -14.97 8.98
N ASP A 223 -0.24 -15.04 7.65
CA ASP A 223 0.76 -15.88 7.01
C ASP A 223 2.10 -15.14 6.87
N VAL A 224 3.08 -15.82 6.30
CA VAL A 224 4.37 -15.28 5.90
C VAL A 224 4.61 -15.60 4.41
N PRO A 225 5.51 -14.89 3.70
CA PRO A 225 5.87 -15.23 2.32
C PRO A 225 6.26 -16.70 2.17
N GLN A 226 5.93 -17.30 1.02
CA GLN A 226 6.16 -18.74 0.79
C GLN A 226 7.63 -19.14 0.95
N ALA A 227 8.57 -18.30 0.52
CA ALA A 227 10.00 -18.51 0.71
C ALA A 227 10.37 -18.55 2.20
N THR A 228 9.83 -17.63 2.99
CA THR A 228 10.01 -17.59 4.46
C THR A 228 9.48 -18.87 5.13
N GLU A 229 8.26 -19.27 4.76
CA GLU A 229 7.64 -20.49 5.31
C GLU A 229 8.46 -21.74 4.97
N LEU A 230 8.97 -21.86 3.74
CA LEU A 230 9.83 -22.96 3.34
C LEU A 230 11.12 -22.99 4.18
N CYS A 231 11.82 -21.86 4.29
CA CYS A 231 13.04 -21.77 5.11
C CYS A 231 12.78 -22.09 6.58
N TYR A 232 11.67 -21.63 7.13
CA TYR A 232 11.23 -21.93 8.49
C TYR A 232 11.05 -23.44 8.69
N ARG A 233 10.38 -24.14 7.77
CA ARG A 233 10.18 -25.61 7.85
C ARG A 233 11.47 -26.38 7.69
N LEU A 234 12.34 -25.98 6.76
CA LEU A 234 13.65 -26.62 6.59
C LEU A 234 14.51 -26.50 7.86
N ARG A 235 14.47 -25.33 8.51
CA ARG A 235 15.15 -25.13 9.79
C ARG A 235 14.60 -26.03 10.90
N ALA A 236 13.29 -26.23 10.95
CA ALA A 236 12.66 -27.15 11.88
C ALA A 236 13.08 -28.62 11.63
N CYS A 237 13.45 -28.97 10.39
CA CYS A 237 14.02 -30.27 10.02
C CYS A 237 15.54 -30.38 10.28
N GLY A 238 16.19 -29.33 10.81
CA GLY A 238 17.63 -29.33 11.14
C GLY A 238 18.54 -28.73 10.06
N CYS A 239 18.00 -28.24 8.95
CA CYS A 239 18.79 -27.58 7.93
C CYS A 239 19.24 -26.18 8.43
N GLN A 240 20.49 -25.80 8.13
CA GLN A 240 21.01 -24.47 8.47
C GLN A 240 20.64 -23.46 7.39
N VAL A 241 19.41 -22.93 7.47
CA VAL A 241 18.90 -21.88 6.58
C VAL A 241 18.66 -20.59 7.38
N PRO A 242 18.91 -19.38 6.80
CA PRO A 242 18.59 -18.12 7.46
C PRO A 242 17.08 -17.95 7.61
N LEU A 243 16.66 -17.09 8.54
CA LEU A 243 15.29 -16.61 8.66
C LEU A 243 15.15 -15.27 7.93
N GLY A 244 13.90 -14.89 7.60
CA GLY A 244 13.61 -13.61 6.99
C GLY A 244 13.88 -13.54 5.48
N ILE A 245 14.00 -14.70 4.82
CA ILE A 245 14.05 -14.81 3.36
C ILE A 245 12.68 -14.41 2.80
N LEU A 246 12.65 -13.43 1.92
CA LEU A 246 11.41 -12.82 1.45
C LEU A 246 11.02 -13.26 0.04
N ASP A 247 12.00 -13.51 -0.82
CA ASP A 247 11.75 -13.85 -2.21
C ASP A 247 12.22 -15.26 -2.59
N ALA A 248 11.68 -15.76 -3.71
CA ALA A 248 11.94 -17.11 -4.17
C ALA A 248 13.36 -17.27 -4.77
N GLU A 249 13.95 -16.24 -5.36
CA GLU A 249 15.28 -16.32 -5.98
C GLU A 249 16.35 -16.43 -4.91
N GLU A 250 16.24 -15.64 -3.84
CA GLU A 250 17.13 -15.74 -2.67
C GLU A 250 17.01 -17.13 -2.04
N CYS A 251 15.77 -17.64 -1.89
CA CYS A 251 15.52 -18.98 -1.35
C CYS A 251 16.19 -20.07 -2.23
N VAL A 252 16.05 -20.02 -3.54
CA VAL A 252 16.70 -20.95 -4.47
C VAL A 252 18.20 -20.93 -4.31
N GLY A 253 18.83 -19.74 -4.28
CA GLY A 253 20.29 -19.62 -4.12
C GLY A 253 20.82 -20.21 -2.79
N ILE A 254 20.01 -20.18 -1.72
CA ILE A 254 20.33 -20.83 -0.45
C ILE A 254 20.24 -22.35 -0.58
N LEU A 255 19.18 -22.85 -1.21
CA LEU A 255 18.96 -24.29 -1.39
C LEU A 255 20.03 -24.92 -2.28
N GLU A 256 20.45 -24.24 -3.36
CA GLU A 256 21.55 -24.69 -4.22
C GLU A 256 22.84 -24.89 -3.41
N LYS A 257 23.23 -23.89 -2.59
CA LYS A 257 24.42 -23.97 -1.72
C LYS A 257 24.33 -25.12 -0.71
N LEU A 258 23.17 -25.37 -0.13
CA LEU A 258 22.96 -26.50 0.79
C LEU A 258 23.15 -27.85 0.08
N LEU A 259 22.57 -28.01 -1.10
CA LEU A 259 22.71 -29.25 -1.89
C LEU A 259 24.14 -29.49 -2.38
N GLU A 260 24.87 -28.43 -2.71
CA GLU A 260 26.29 -28.52 -3.09
C GLU A 260 27.16 -28.95 -1.88
N ALA A 261 26.90 -28.40 -0.71
CA ALA A 261 27.63 -28.77 0.53
C ALA A 261 27.41 -30.22 0.93
N GLU A 262 26.23 -30.79 0.69
CA GLU A 262 25.94 -32.21 0.94
C GLU A 262 26.56 -33.15 -0.12
N ARG A 263 26.83 -32.63 -1.35
CA ARG A 263 27.45 -33.43 -2.42
C ARG A 263 28.95 -33.50 -2.36
N CYS A 264 29.63 -32.70 -1.54
CA CYS A 264 31.06 -32.74 -1.29
C CYS A 264 31.34 -33.10 0.21
N PRO A 265 31.09 -34.33 0.68
CA PRO A 265 31.64 -34.77 1.96
C PRO A 265 33.14 -34.87 1.79
N SER A 266 33.90 -34.04 2.51
CA SER A 266 35.36 -34.07 2.65
C SER A 266 35.85 -35.37 3.29
#